data_f94cd6c95685356fa6acd06ab6d28fe2
#
_entry.id   f94cd6c95685356fa6acd06ab6d28fe2
#
_cell.length_a   1.000
_cell.length_b   1.000
_cell.length_c   1.000
_cell.angle_alpha   90.00
_cell.angle_beta   90.00
_cell.angle_gamma   90.00
#
_symmetry.space_group_name_H-M   'P 1'
#
loop_
_entity.id
_entity.type
_entity.pdbx_description
1 polymer ?
#
loop_
_entity_poly.entity_id
_entity_poly.type
_entity_poly.pdbx_seq_one_letter_code
_entity_poly.pdbx_strand_id
1 'polypeptide(L)'
;MSVYLGIDIGTSGTKTLAIRETGEILASATVEYPLYSPHPGWSEQDPEDWWKGSAESVRLVLQRGGISPEDVKGIGLSGQMHGSVFLDQDGKVIRRALLWNDQRTAQECAEIEERAGGREALIGMVANPALTGFTAPKILWLRNHEPQNYERVRQILLPKDYVRYRLTGEYASEVSDASGTLLLDVKARAWSKELLSKLEIAPELLPKVYESEEVSGTLTSAAAELLGLPAGVPVVGGGGDQAASAIGNGIVSRGTISATMGTSGVVFAHSDEVQIDAGGRIHTFCHAVRGKWHVMGCVLSAGGSFQWYRNQFGQAESSAAAAMGVDPYELLTKQAANAPAGSEGLFFLPYLTGERTPHADPNARGAWVGMSLRHGKSHFARSVMEGAT
;
A
#
# COMPACT_ATOMS: atom_id res chain seq x y z
N MET A 1 -27.78 -12.52 -13.60
CA MET A 1 -26.86 -13.09 -12.55
C MET A 1 -26.17 -11.93 -11.86
N SER A 2 -25.96 -12.00 -10.52
CA SER A 2 -25.30 -10.90 -9.83
C SER A 2 -23.80 -10.91 -10.10
N VAL A 3 -23.27 -9.77 -10.54
CA VAL A 3 -21.85 -9.51 -10.77
C VAL A 3 -21.40 -8.40 -9.83
N TYR A 4 -20.21 -8.53 -9.28
CA TYR A 4 -19.57 -7.52 -8.45
C TYR A 4 -18.25 -7.09 -9.08
N LEU A 5 -17.95 -5.79 -9.01
CA LEU A 5 -16.69 -5.24 -9.47
C LEU A 5 -15.78 -4.91 -8.29
N GLY A 6 -14.55 -5.38 -8.36
CA GLY A 6 -13.44 -4.95 -7.50
C GLY A 6 -12.50 -4.05 -8.30
N ILE A 7 -12.25 -2.84 -7.83
CA ILE A 7 -11.35 -1.86 -8.46
C ILE A 7 -10.18 -1.62 -7.52
N ASP A 8 -8.97 -2.01 -7.93
CA ASP A 8 -7.73 -1.85 -7.16
C ASP A 8 -6.87 -0.74 -7.78
N ILE A 9 -6.68 0.33 -7.03
CA ILE A 9 -5.91 1.51 -7.43
C ILE A 9 -4.45 1.30 -6.96
N GLY A 10 -3.67 0.57 -7.75
CA GLY A 10 -2.27 0.26 -7.43
C GLY A 10 -1.30 1.40 -7.79
N THR A 11 -0.02 1.22 -7.50
CA THR A 11 1.03 2.19 -7.82
C THR A 11 1.37 2.22 -9.32
N SER A 12 1.27 1.09 -10.01
CA SER A 12 1.63 0.99 -11.44
C SER A 12 0.44 1.11 -12.38
N GLY A 13 -0.79 0.98 -11.87
CA GLY A 13 -2.00 0.98 -12.67
C GLY A 13 -3.23 0.61 -11.84
N THR A 14 -4.41 0.88 -12.38
CA THR A 14 -5.68 0.41 -11.83
C THR A 14 -6.05 -0.94 -12.44
N LYS A 15 -6.35 -1.91 -11.59
CA LYS A 15 -6.86 -3.23 -11.99
C LYS A 15 -8.33 -3.36 -11.59
N THR A 16 -9.18 -3.69 -12.56
CA THR A 16 -10.57 -4.06 -12.28
C THR A 16 -10.78 -5.55 -12.49
N LEU A 17 -11.56 -6.15 -11.59
CA LEU A 17 -11.94 -7.55 -11.58
C LEU A 17 -13.48 -7.64 -11.52
N ALA A 18 -14.09 -8.46 -12.36
CA ALA A 18 -15.51 -8.84 -12.25
C ALA A 18 -15.64 -10.27 -11.75
N ILE A 19 -16.44 -10.45 -10.70
CA ILE A 19 -16.71 -11.76 -10.09
C ILE A 19 -18.20 -12.00 -9.92
N ARG A 20 -18.59 -13.28 -9.89
CA ARG A 20 -19.92 -13.72 -9.45
C ARG A 20 -19.97 -13.89 -7.94
N GLU A 21 -21.17 -14.01 -7.39
CA GLU A 21 -21.43 -14.37 -5.98
C GLU A 21 -20.68 -15.64 -5.53
N THR A 22 -20.42 -16.56 -6.47
CA THR A 22 -19.69 -17.80 -6.23
C THR A 22 -18.19 -17.61 -6.07
N GLY A 23 -17.65 -16.39 -6.33
CA GLY A 23 -16.22 -16.11 -6.40
C GLY A 23 -15.60 -16.41 -7.78
N GLU A 24 -16.40 -16.86 -8.77
CA GLU A 24 -15.91 -17.08 -10.14
C GLU A 24 -15.47 -15.76 -10.78
N ILE A 25 -14.23 -15.71 -11.26
CA ILE A 25 -13.70 -14.58 -11.99
C ILE A 25 -14.20 -14.62 -13.43
N LEU A 26 -14.91 -13.58 -13.85
CA LEU A 26 -15.44 -13.46 -15.20
C LEU A 26 -14.46 -12.78 -16.15
N ALA A 27 -13.83 -11.71 -15.70
CA ALA A 27 -12.87 -10.94 -16.47
C ALA A 27 -11.99 -10.07 -15.56
N SER A 28 -10.84 -9.68 -16.09
CA SER A 28 -9.99 -8.66 -15.48
C SER A 28 -9.36 -7.75 -16.55
N ALA A 29 -9.04 -6.52 -16.15
CA ALA A 29 -8.30 -5.57 -16.97
C ALA A 29 -7.43 -4.69 -16.08
N THR A 30 -6.25 -4.30 -16.59
CA THR A 30 -5.35 -3.35 -15.95
C THR A 30 -5.08 -2.21 -16.92
N VAL A 31 -5.11 -0.98 -16.41
CA VAL A 31 -4.74 0.24 -17.12
C VAL A 31 -3.60 0.91 -16.35
N GLU A 32 -2.46 1.04 -17.00
CA GLU A 32 -1.26 1.63 -16.42
C GLU A 32 -1.29 3.15 -16.49
N TYR A 33 -0.57 3.81 -15.58
CA TYR A 33 -0.37 5.25 -15.54
C TYR A 33 1.01 5.62 -15.01
N PRO A 34 1.48 6.86 -15.29
CA PRO A 34 2.83 7.26 -14.93
C PRO A 34 3.04 7.42 -13.42
N LEU A 35 4.28 7.22 -13.00
CA LEU A 35 4.83 7.60 -11.71
C LEU A 35 5.79 8.77 -11.92
N TYR A 36 5.66 9.82 -11.13
CA TYR A 36 6.50 11.00 -11.20
C TYR A 36 7.49 11.06 -10.03
N SER A 37 8.76 11.23 -10.33
CA SER A 37 9.83 11.38 -9.33
C SER A 37 10.61 12.66 -9.59
N PRO A 38 10.05 13.83 -9.24
CA PRO A 38 10.65 15.13 -9.58
C PRO A 38 11.98 15.40 -8.89
N HIS A 39 12.24 14.73 -7.75
CA HIS A 39 13.51 14.78 -7.01
C HIS A 39 13.85 13.39 -6.47
N PRO A 40 15.12 13.11 -6.13
CA PRO A 40 15.49 11.88 -5.46
C PRO A 40 14.69 11.65 -4.17
N GLY A 41 14.10 10.47 -4.04
CA GLY A 41 13.26 10.11 -2.90
C GLY A 41 11.82 10.65 -2.94
N TRP A 42 11.45 11.43 -3.94
CA TRP A 42 10.09 11.91 -4.16
C TRP A 42 9.31 10.97 -5.06
N SER A 43 8.04 10.76 -4.73
CA SER A 43 7.16 9.88 -5.50
C SER A 43 5.74 10.45 -5.52
N GLU A 44 5.25 10.79 -6.71
CA GLU A 44 3.98 11.48 -6.91
C GLU A 44 3.17 10.85 -8.04
N GLN A 45 1.84 10.95 -7.95
CA GLN A 45 0.91 10.61 -9.03
C GLN A 45 -0.19 11.64 -9.16
N ASP A 46 -0.75 11.75 -10.37
CA ASP A 46 -1.94 12.56 -10.62
C ASP A 46 -3.20 11.74 -10.28
N PRO A 47 -4.03 12.16 -9.31
CA PRO A 47 -5.27 11.47 -8.99
C PRO A 47 -6.24 11.31 -10.17
N GLU A 48 -6.18 12.22 -11.15
CA GLU A 48 -6.99 12.11 -12.37
C GLU A 48 -6.60 10.89 -13.23
N ASP A 49 -5.33 10.45 -13.18
CA ASP A 49 -4.91 9.25 -13.89
C ASP A 49 -5.53 7.99 -13.25
N TRP A 50 -5.69 7.96 -11.92
CA TRP A 50 -6.39 6.88 -11.21
C TRP A 50 -7.86 6.81 -11.62
N TRP A 51 -8.53 7.97 -11.72
CA TRP A 51 -9.92 8.04 -12.15
C TRP A 51 -10.10 7.57 -13.59
N LYS A 52 -9.28 8.06 -14.52
CA LYS A 52 -9.30 7.63 -15.92
C LYS A 52 -9.02 6.14 -16.07
N GLY A 53 -7.98 5.65 -15.38
CA GLY A 53 -7.63 4.23 -15.37
C GLY A 53 -8.76 3.35 -14.80
N SER A 54 -9.45 3.82 -13.76
CA SER A 54 -10.60 3.11 -13.19
C SER A 54 -11.77 3.04 -14.18
N ALA A 55 -12.13 4.17 -14.80
CA ALA A 55 -13.21 4.19 -15.77
C ALA A 55 -12.91 3.31 -16.99
N GLU A 56 -11.69 3.35 -17.49
CA GLU A 56 -11.27 2.54 -18.64
C GLU A 56 -11.22 1.05 -18.28
N SER A 57 -10.62 0.68 -17.14
CA SER A 57 -10.52 -0.73 -16.73
C SER A 57 -11.89 -1.36 -16.49
N VAL A 58 -12.88 -0.62 -15.96
CA VAL A 58 -14.25 -1.09 -15.81
C VAL A 58 -14.87 -1.40 -17.18
N ARG A 59 -14.79 -0.47 -18.14
CA ARG A 59 -15.32 -0.70 -19.50
C ARG A 59 -14.68 -1.91 -20.18
N LEU A 60 -13.37 -2.05 -20.05
CA LEU A 60 -12.64 -3.21 -20.59
C LEU A 60 -13.11 -4.53 -19.96
N VAL A 61 -13.37 -4.54 -18.65
CA VAL A 61 -13.86 -5.74 -17.96
C VAL A 61 -15.26 -6.11 -18.42
N LEU A 62 -16.17 -5.15 -18.54
CA LEU A 62 -17.52 -5.40 -19.04
C LEU A 62 -17.48 -5.99 -20.46
N GLN A 63 -16.67 -5.41 -21.33
CA GLN A 63 -16.48 -5.86 -22.71
C GLN A 63 -15.89 -7.26 -22.79
N ARG A 64 -14.77 -7.51 -22.09
CA ARG A 64 -14.03 -8.79 -22.12
C ARG A 64 -14.86 -9.94 -21.53
N GLY A 65 -15.63 -9.65 -20.48
CA GLY A 65 -16.49 -10.64 -19.81
C GLY A 65 -17.85 -10.83 -20.47
N GLY A 66 -18.20 -10.03 -21.50
CA GLY A 66 -19.55 -10.02 -22.06
C GLY A 66 -20.63 -9.73 -20.99
N ILE A 67 -20.30 -8.86 -20.02
CA ILE A 67 -21.13 -8.61 -18.84
C ILE A 67 -22.15 -7.53 -19.18
N SER A 68 -23.44 -7.83 -18.96
CA SER A 68 -24.48 -6.80 -19.03
C SER A 68 -24.29 -5.81 -17.89
N PRO A 69 -24.26 -4.48 -18.15
CA PRO A 69 -24.18 -3.47 -17.11
C PRO A 69 -25.25 -3.64 -16.01
N GLU A 70 -26.43 -4.08 -16.35
CA GLU A 70 -27.57 -4.32 -15.44
C GLU A 70 -27.32 -5.48 -14.46
N ASP A 71 -26.38 -6.37 -14.76
CA ASP A 71 -26.00 -7.46 -13.87
C ASP A 71 -25.07 -7.01 -12.74
N VAL A 72 -24.44 -5.84 -12.84
CA VAL A 72 -23.52 -5.29 -11.81
C VAL A 72 -24.35 -4.81 -10.61
N LYS A 73 -24.11 -5.42 -9.44
CA LYS A 73 -24.89 -5.20 -8.22
C LYS A 73 -24.11 -4.47 -7.11
N GLY A 74 -22.82 -4.31 -7.28
CA GLY A 74 -22.00 -3.58 -6.30
C GLY A 74 -20.58 -3.37 -6.77
N ILE A 75 -19.93 -2.35 -6.20
CA ILE A 75 -18.54 -1.99 -6.47
C ILE A 75 -17.79 -1.96 -5.13
N GLY A 76 -16.70 -2.70 -5.04
CA GLY A 76 -15.71 -2.64 -3.97
C GLY A 76 -14.43 -1.98 -4.46
N LEU A 77 -13.77 -1.23 -3.58
CA LEU A 77 -12.53 -0.52 -3.87
C LEU A 77 -11.39 -1.08 -3.02
N SER A 78 -10.23 -1.21 -3.64
CA SER A 78 -8.95 -1.44 -2.99
C SER A 78 -7.94 -0.43 -3.55
N GLY A 79 -6.84 -0.21 -2.86
CA GLY A 79 -5.78 0.61 -3.43
C GLY A 79 -4.57 0.79 -2.53
N GLN A 80 -3.52 1.35 -3.13
CA GLN A 80 -2.30 1.73 -2.43
C GLN A 80 -2.62 2.64 -1.24
N MET A 81 -2.09 2.28 -0.09
CA MET A 81 -2.33 2.97 1.18
C MET A 81 -1.52 4.27 1.28
N HIS A 82 -1.84 5.08 2.27
CA HIS A 82 -1.02 6.21 2.75
C HIS A 82 -0.89 7.42 1.81
N GLY A 83 -1.30 7.35 0.56
CA GLY A 83 -1.24 8.48 -0.38
C GLY A 83 -2.06 9.67 0.13
N SER A 84 -1.69 10.90 -0.25
CA SER A 84 -2.40 12.11 0.18
C SER A 84 -2.95 12.89 -1.02
N VAL A 85 -4.27 12.91 -1.15
CA VAL A 85 -4.99 13.72 -2.12
C VAL A 85 -5.58 14.93 -1.42
N PHE A 86 -5.22 16.12 -1.86
CA PHE A 86 -5.69 17.39 -1.30
C PHE A 86 -6.68 18.03 -2.26
N LEU A 87 -7.90 18.24 -1.81
CA LEU A 87 -8.99 18.85 -2.59
C LEU A 87 -9.34 20.23 -2.08
N ASP A 88 -9.65 21.14 -3.00
CA ASP A 88 -10.15 22.47 -2.70
C ASP A 88 -11.68 22.48 -2.47
N GLN A 89 -12.26 23.68 -2.29
CA GLN A 89 -13.69 23.87 -2.05
C GLN A 89 -14.60 23.37 -3.18
N ASP A 90 -14.07 23.28 -4.40
CA ASP A 90 -14.79 22.77 -5.58
C ASP A 90 -14.58 21.28 -5.79
N GLY A 91 -13.88 20.59 -4.86
CA GLY A 91 -13.51 19.18 -4.98
C GLY A 91 -12.42 18.89 -6.02
N LYS A 92 -11.68 19.94 -6.44
CA LYS A 92 -10.58 19.80 -7.41
C LYS A 92 -9.27 19.49 -6.71
N VAL A 93 -8.46 18.67 -7.36
CA VAL A 93 -7.12 18.32 -6.90
C VAL A 93 -6.22 19.56 -6.91
N ILE A 94 -5.61 19.86 -5.76
CA ILE A 94 -4.73 21.04 -5.60
C ILE A 94 -3.34 20.77 -6.19
N ARG A 95 -2.85 19.55 -6.03
CA ARG A 95 -1.54 19.11 -6.51
C ARG A 95 -1.50 17.59 -6.69
N ARG A 96 -0.47 17.05 -7.35
CA ARG A 96 -0.23 15.60 -7.38
C ARG A 96 -0.16 15.03 -5.98
N ALA A 97 -0.70 13.83 -5.81
CA ALA A 97 -0.66 13.10 -4.55
C ALA A 97 0.76 12.62 -4.23
N LEU A 98 1.17 12.77 -2.96
CA LEU A 98 2.39 12.17 -2.44
C LEU A 98 2.09 10.71 -2.08
N LEU A 99 2.95 9.78 -2.51
CA LEU A 99 2.70 8.34 -2.39
C LEU A 99 3.33 7.71 -1.15
N TRP A 100 3.03 6.44 -0.92
CA TRP A 100 3.49 5.65 0.23
C TRP A 100 5.00 5.44 0.28
N ASN A 101 5.67 5.49 -0.87
CA ASN A 101 7.13 5.34 -1.04
C ASN A 101 7.88 6.68 -1.13
N ASP A 102 7.19 7.80 -0.91
CA ASP A 102 7.80 9.14 -0.82
C ASP A 102 8.55 9.30 0.51
N GLN A 103 9.77 9.82 0.45
CA GLN A 103 10.66 9.92 1.60
C GLN A 103 10.91 11.38 2.07
N ARG A 104 10.23 12.38 1.47
CA ARG A 104 10.51 13.80 1.74
C ARG A 104 10.16 14.28 3.14
N THR A 105 9.29 13.57 3.87
CA THR A 105 8.64 14.04 5.10
C THR A 105 9.33 13.60 6.39
N ALA A 106 10.64 13.34 6.36
CA ALA A 106 11.38 12.89 7.55
C ALA A 106 11.36 13.92 8.70
N GLN A 107 11.41 15.21 8.37
CA GLN A 107 11.33 16.30 9.35
C GLN A 107 9.95 16.34 10.01
N GLU A 108 8.88 16.16 9.24
CA GLU A 108 7.51 16.15 9.74
C GLU A 108 7.22 14.91 10.59
N CYS A 109 7.88 13.77 10.34
CA CYS A 109 7.82 12.63 11.26
C CYS A 109 8.35 13.00 12.65
N ALA A 110 9.49 13.68 12.74
CA ALA A 110 10.05 14.16 14.01
C ALA A 110 9.13 15.20 14.68
N GLU A 111 8.57 16.14 13.91
CA GLU A 111 7.59 17.12 14.40
C GLU A 111 6.36 16.43 15.00
N ILE A 112 5.82 15.39 14.34
CA ILE A 112 4.67 14.64 14.84
C ILE A 112 5.01 13.94 16.17
N GLU A 113 6.15 13.27 16.25
CA GLU A 113 6.56 12.60 17.49
C GLU A 113 6.75 13.62 18.64
N GLU A 114 7.35 14.78 18.39
CA GLU A 114 7.51 15.85 19.37
C GLU A 114 6.17 16.38 19.86
N ARG A 115 5.26 16.74 18.92
CA ARG A 115 3.92 17.26 19.26
C ARG A 115 3.06 16.22 19.95
N ALA A 116 3.20 14.94 19.65
CA ALA A 116 2.51 13.86 20.34
C ALA A 116 2.95 13.70 21.80
N GLY A 117 4.13 14.16 22.15
CA GLY A 117 4.76 13.96 23.48
C GLY A 117 5.76 12.80 23.50
N GLY A 118 6.30 12.46 22.34
CA GLY A 118 7.28 11.40 22.12
C GLY A 118 6.71 10.20 21.35
N ARG A 119 7.60 9.37 20.81
CA ARG A 119 7.28 8.19 20.01
C ARG A 119 6.32 7.21 20.72
N GLU A 120 6.57 6.93 22.01
CA GLU A 120 5.75 6.01 22.80
C GLU A 120 4.32 6.55 22.98
N ALA A 121 4.18 7.85 23.24
CA ALA A 121 2.87 8.50 23.35
C ALA A 121 2.11 8.44 22.03
N LEU A 122 2.78 8.70 20.89
CA LEU A 122 2.19 8.57 19.56
C LEU A 122 1.69 7.15 19.30
N ILE A 123 2.51 6.12 19.56
CA ILE A 123 2.13 4.72 19.41
C ILE A 123 0.92 4.39 20.30
N GLY A 124 0.87 4.93 21.50
CA GLY A 124 -0.28 4.78 22.40
C GLY A 124 -1.60 5.34 21.83
N MET A 125 -1.54 6.43 21.04
CA MET A 125 -2.70 7.10 20.45
C MET A 125 -3.19 6.41 19.16
N VAL A 126 -2.27 5.93 18.29
CA VAL A 126 -2.59 5.50 16.92
C VAL A 126 -1.97 4.17 16.53
N ALA A 127 -1.39 3.43 17.49
CA ALA A 127 -0.80 2.10 17.36
C ALA A 127 0.44 2.01 16.43
N ASN A 128 0.94 3.12 15.90
CA ASN A 128 2.05 3.14 14.95
C ASN A 128 3.00 4.33 15.22
N PRO A 129 4.31 4.20 14.91
CA PRO A 129 5.24 5.31 14.89
C PRO A 129 5.04 6.20 13.66
N ALA A 130 5.60 7.41 13.68
CA ALA A 130 5.64 8.26 12.49
C ALA A 130 6.64 7.73 11.46
N LEU A 131 6.17 7.55 10.22
CA LEU A 131 6.99 7.12 9.09
C LEU A 131 6.67 7.98 7.86
N THR A 132 7.67 8.26 7.04
CA THR A 132 7.57 9.08 5.83
C THR A 132 6.49 8.60 4.85
N GLY A 133 6.26 7.30 4.81
CA GLY A 133 5.22 6.71 3.98
C GLY A 133 3.79 7.06 4.40
N PHE A 134 3.52 7.42 5.65
CA PHE A 134 2.16 7.68 6.15
C PHE A 134 1.60 9.05 5.72
N THR A 135 0.29 9.23 5.85
CA THR A 135 -0.42 10.43 5.35
C THR A 135 -0.18 11.66 6.22
N ALA A 136 -0.17 11.53 7.55
CA ALA A 136 -0.04 12.67 8.46
C ALA A 136 1.24 13.49 8.21
N PRO A 137 2.43 12.90 8.05
CA PRO A 137 3.63 13.66 7.71
C PRO A 137 3.49 14.45 6.40
N LYS A 138 2.75 13.93 5.41
CA LYS A 138 2.52 14.61 4.12
C LYS A 138 1.60 15.82 4.26
N ILE A 139 0.63 15.76 5.19
CA ILE A 139 -0.24 16.89 5.52
C ILE A 139 0.59 18.02 6.15
N LEU A 140 1.45 17.69 7.12
CA LEU A 140 2.34 18.66 7.74
C LEU A 140 3.34 19.22 6.72
N TRP A 141 3.89 18.37 5.85
CA TRP A 141 4.77 18.81 4.79
C TRP A 141 4.11 19.84 3.87
N LEU A 142 2.87 19.60 3.45
CA LEU A 142 2.12 20.56 2.64
C LEU A 142 1.96 21.89 3.39
N ARG A 143 1.62 21.83 4.68
CA ARG A 143 1.49 23.03 5.53
C ARG A 143 2.80 23.80 5.65
N ASN A 144 3.91 23.11 5.85
CA ASN A 144 5.21 23.70 6.11
C ASN A 144 5.89 24.22 4.84
N HIS A 145 5.74 23.54 3.70
CA HIS A 145 6.47 23.83 2.47
C HIS A 145 5.61 24.47 1.35
N GLU A 146 4.30 24.26 1.38
CA GLU A 146 3.35 24.82 0.42
C GLU A 146 2.14 25.45 1.14
N PRO A 147 2.34 26.45 2.04
CA PRO A 147 1.26 27.01 2.87
C PRO A 147 0.09 27.55 2.06
N GLN A 148 0.34 28.16 0.91
CA GLN A 148 -0.73 28.65 0.03
C GLN A 148 -1.61 27.53 -0.53
N ASN A 149 -1.03 26.35 -0.77
CA ASN A 149 -1.79 25.17 -1.16
C ASN A 149 -2.57 24.61 0.04
N TYR A 150 -1.93 24.57 1.23
CA TYR A 150 -2.58 24.09 2.44
C TYR A 150 -3.79 24.92 2.84
N GLU A 151 -3.74 26.23 2.73
CA GLU A 151 -4.86 27.16 3.00
C GLU A 151 -6.10 26.88 2.11
N ARG A 152 -5.89 26.33 0.93
CA ARG A 152 -6.95 25.95 -0.01
C ARG A 152 -7.57 24.60 0.30
N VAL A 153 -6.93 23.75 1.10
CA VAL A 153 -7.42 22.39 1.40
C VAL A 153 -8.76 22.45 2.12
N ARG A 154 -9.73 21.70 1.62
CA ARG A 154 -11.04 21.52 2.25
C ARG A 154 -11.34 20.04 2.52
N GLN A 155 -10.66 19.14 1.81
CA GLN A 155 -10.80 17.70 2.02
C GLN A 155 -9.48 17.00 1.75
N ILE A 156 -9.17 15.99 2.55
CA ILE A 156 -8.00 15.11 2.41
C ILE A 156 -8.50 13.69 2.22
N LEU A 157 -8.09 13.04 1.13
CA LEU A 157 -8.51 11.69 0.78
C LEU A 157 -7.29 10.78 0.54
N LEU A 158 -7.51 9.48 0.72
CA LEU A 158 -6.58 8.46 0.27
C LEU A 158 -6.80 8.14 -1.22
N PRO A 159 -5.88 7.45 -1.91
CA PRO A 159 -6.00 7.20 -3.35
C PRO A 159 -7.31 6.54 -3.76
N LYS A 160 -7.70 5.42 -3.11
CA LYS A 160 -8.99 4.77 -3.40
C LYS A 160 -10.20 5.63 -3.01
N ASP A 161 -10.07 6.43 -1.94
CA ASP A 161 -11.14 7.30 -1.47
C ASP A 161 -11.40 8.45 -2.45
N TYR A 162 -10.36 8.92 -3.14
CA TYR A 162 -10.53 9.86 -4.24
C TYR A 162 -11.32 9.23 -5.40
N VAL A 163 -11.01 8.01 -5.80
CA VAL A 163 -11.79 7.30 -6.83
C VAL A 163 -13.22 7.07 -6.37
N ARG A 164 -13.44 6.72 -5.09
CA ARG A 164 -14.78 6.63 -4.51
C ARG A 164 -15.54 7.96 -4.61
N TYR A 165 -14.91 9.06 -4.23
CA TYR A 165 -15.50 10.39 -4.40
C TYR A 165 -15.93 10.67 -5.85
N ARG A 166 -15.10 10.31 -6.82
CA ARG A 166 -15.41 10.45 -8.24
C ARG A 166 -16.58 9.55 -8.68
N LEU A 167 -16.75 8.38 -8.04
CA LEU A 167 -17.86 7.47 -8.30
C LEU A 167 -19.17 7.98 -7.68
N THR A 168 -19.12 8.49 -6.45
CA THR A 168 -20.30 8.67 -5.60
C THR A 168 -20.65 10.14 -5.30
N GLY A 169 -19.70 11.06 -5.44
CA GLY A 169 -19.82 12.43 -4.95
C GLY A 169 -19.64 12.58 -3.43
N GLU A 170 -19.46 11.48 -2.69
CA GLU A 170 -19.38 11.48 -1.23
C GLU A 170 -17.94 11.38 -0.73
N TYR A 171 -17.63 12.17 0.30
CA TYR A 171 -16.35 12.05 1.00
C TYR A 171 -16.41 10.95 2.05
N ALA A 172 -15.70 9.87 1.81
CA ALA A 172 -15.67 8.73 2.70
C ALA A 172 -14.28 8.10 2.73
N SER A 173 -13.92 7.53 3.87
CA SER A 173 -12.78 6.61 4.04
C SER A 173 -13.27 5.37 4.77
N GLU A 174 -12.38 4.39 5.00
CA GLU A 174 -12.71 3.22 5.78
C GLU A 174 -11.56 2.81 6.70
N VAL A 175 -11.89 2.04 7.72
CA VAL A 175 -11.01 1.79 8.88
C VAL A 175 -9.66 1.19 8.53
N SER A 176 -9.56 0.29 7.53
CA SER A 176 -8.30 -0.41 7.26
C SER A 176 -7.28 0.52 6.60
N ASP A 177 -7.69 1.31 5.61
CA ASP A 177 -6.83 2.26 4.93
C ASP A 177 -6.61 3.54 5.78
N ALA A 178 -7.65 4.03 6.48
CA ALA A 178 -7.54 5.15 7.41
C ALA A 178 -6.53 4.86 8.53
N SER A 179 -6.36 3.61 8.96
CA SER A 179 -5.31 3.21 9.91
C SER A 179 -3.90 3.58 9.42
N GLY A 180 -3.68 3.54 8.11
CA GLY A 180 -2.41 3.92 7.48
C GLY A 180 -2.18 5.42 7.35
N THR A 181 -3.11 6.26 7.81
CA THR A 181 -2.93 7.71 7.80
C THR A 181 -2.05 8.23 8.94
N LEU A 182 -1.86 7.46 10.00
CA LEU A 182 -1.33 7.87 11.31
C LEU A 182 -2.29 8.79 12.09
N LEU A 183 -3.51 8.99 11.65
CA LEU A 183 -4.50 9.88 12.29
C LEU A 183 -5.68 9.12 12.90
N LEU A 184 -5.81 7.82 12.62
CA LEU A 184 -6.85 6.97 13.19
C LEU A 184 -6.42 6.39 14.54
N ASP A 185 -7.24 6.52 15.56
CA ASP A 185 -7.18 5.65 16.74
C ASP A 185 -7.61 4.24 16.28
N VAL A 186 -6.62 3.37 16.08
CA VAL A 186 -6.83 2.01 15.54
C VAL A 186 -7.68 1.17 16.49
N LYS A 187 -7.60 1.41 17.80
CA LYS A 187 -8.41 0.71 18.79
C LYS A 187 -9.87 1.17 18.78
N ALA A 188 -10.08 2.48 18.70
CA ALA A 188 -11.40 3.08 18.63
C ALA A 188 -12.04 3.03 17.24
N ARG A 189 -11.26 2.72 16.19
CA ARG A 189 -11.70 2.68 14.79
C ARG A 189 -12.28 4.02 14.32
N ALA A 190 -11.71 5.11 14.79
CA ALA A 190 -12.17 6.48 14.52
C ALA A 190 -10.98 7.45 14.51
N TRP A 191 -11.15 8.62 13.92
CA TRP A 191 -10.11 9.65 13.94
C TRP A 191 -9.70 10.00 15.37
N SER A 192 -8.40 10.03 15.66
CA SER A 192 -7.83 10.38 16.96
C SER A 192 -7.97 11.88 17.21
N LYS A 193 -9.01 12.25 17.96
CA LYS A 193 -9.26 13.65 18.31
C LYS A 193 -8.09 14.29 19.06
N GLU A 194 -7.41 13.51 19.89
CA GLU A 194 -6.26 13.97 20.65
C GLU A 194 -5.10 14.32 19.71
N LEU A 195 -4.73 13.40 18.79
CA LEU A 195 -3.64 13.63 17.87
C LEU A 195 -3.95 14.75 16.88
N LEU A 196 -5.17 14.79 16.34
CA LEU A 196 -5.62 15.90 15.47
C LEU A 196 -5.46 17.26 16.14
N SER A 197 -5.87 17.37 17.43
CA SER A 197 -5.70 18.59 18.21
C SER A 197 -4.22 18.96 18.40
N LYS A 198 -3.36 17.98 18.74
CA LYS A 198 -1.92 18.21 18.93
C LYS A 198 -1.21 18.63 17.62
N LEU A 199 -1.66 18.11 16.49
CA LEU A 199 -1.11 18.45 15.17
C LEU A 199 -1.78 19.68 14.54
N GLU A 200 -2.82 20.25 15.18
CA GLU A 200 -3.59 21.39 14.66
C GLU A 200 -4.19 21.08 13.27
N ILE A 201 -4.65 19.84 13.08
CA ILE A 201 -5.37 19.41 11.88
C ILE A 201 -6.87 19.49 12.18
N ALA A 202 -7.60 20.31 11.43
CA ALA A 202 -9.02 20.44 11.57
C ALA A 202 -9.75 19.12 11.20
N PRO A 203 -10.59 18.55 12.08
CA PRO A 203 -11.28 17.29 11.81
C PRO A 203 -12.13 17.31 10.53
N GLU A 204 -12.63 18.47 10.15
CA GLU A 204 -13.46 18.70 8.96
C GLU A 204 -12.71 18.44 7.65
N LEU A 205 -11.37 18.46 7.68
CA LEU A 205 -10.55 18.11 6.52
C LEU A 205 -10.54 16.60 6.23
N LEU A 206 -10.99 15.78 7.19
CA LEU A 206 -10.98 14.33 7.07
C LEU A 206 -12.40 13.81 6.80
N PRO A 207 -12.55 12.80 5.92
CA PRO A 207 -13.85 12.25 5.58
C PRO A 207 -14.42 11.40 6.73
N LYS A 208 -15.71 11.09 6.67
CA LYS A 208 -16.33 10.10 7.53
C LYS A 208 -15.68 8.73 7.30
N VAL A 209 -15.40 8.01 8.40
CA VAL A 209 -14.86 6.65 8.37
C VAL A 209 -15.99 5.63 8.45
N TYR A 210 -15.93 4.62 7.59
CA TYR A 210 -16.86 3.49 7.49
C TYR A 210 -16.14 2.18 7.81
N GLU A 211 -16.90 1.13 8.11
CA GLU A 211 -16.39 -0.23 8.01
C GLU A 211 -16.27 -0.64 6.54
N SER A 212 -15.39 -1.58 6.24
CA SER A 212 -15.03 -1.93 4.85
C SER A 212 -16.21 -2.42 4.00
N GLU A 213 -17.15 -3.16 4.60
CA GLU A 213 -18.32 -3.71 3.93
C GLU A 213 -19.53 -2.75 3.90
N GLU A 214 -19.47 -1.62 4.62
CA GLU A 214 -20.58 -0.66 4.63
C GLU A 214 -20.70 0.07 3.30
N VAL A 215 -21.94 0.25 2.85
CA VAL A 215 -22.22 1.08 1.68
C VAL A 215 -21.92 2.53 2.03
N SER A 216 -20.93 3.11 1.37
CA SER A 216 -20.46 4.50 1.60
C SER A 216 -21.03 5.52 0.62
N GLY A 217 -21.78 5.06 -0.39
CA GLY A 217 -22.43 5.87 -1.40
C GLY A 217 -22.95 5.02 -2.54
N THR A 218 -23.52 5.66 -3.55
CA THR A 218 -24.01 5.01 -4.76
C THR A 218 -23.48 5.72 -6.00
N LEU A 219 -23.34 4.99 -7.09
CA LEU A 219 -22.84 5.49 -8.35
C LEU A 219 -23.71 6.64 -8.88
N THR A 220 -23.12 7.81 -9.09
CA THR A 220 -23.81 8.98 -9.64
C THR A 220 -24.10 8.79 -11.13
N SER A 221 -25.08 9.54 -11.67
CA SER A 221 -25.40 9.46 -13.12
C SER A 221 -24.21 9.83 -14.00
N ALA A 222 -23.41 10.82 -13.62
CA ALA A 222 -22.23 11.23 -14.39
C ALA A 222 -21.13 10.15 -14.40
N ALA A 223 -20.87 9.53 -13.24
CA ALA A 223 -19.90 8.43 -13.17
C ALA A 223 -20.44 7.18 -13.90
N ALA A 224 -21.73 6.86 -13.77
CA ALA A 224 -22.40 5.76 -14.45
C ALA A 224 -22.24 5.83 -15.98
N GLU A 225 -22.46 7.01 -16.56
CA GLU A 225 -22.27 7.24 -18.00
C GLU A 225 -20.83 6.97 -18.43
N LEU A 226 -19.85 7.45 -17.66
CA LEU A 226 -18.42 7.23 -17.95
C LEU A 226 -17.97 5.78 -17.84
N LEU A 227 -18.55 5.03 -16.91
CA LEU A 227 -18.22 3.62 -16.68
C LEU A 227 -19.03 2.68 -17.59
N GLY A 228 -20.11 3.14 -18.16
CA GLY A 228 -21.07 2.29 -18.89
C GLY A 228 -21.89 1.39 -17.95
N LEU A 229 -22.26 1.90 -16.78
CA LEU A 229 -23.04 1.19 -15.75
C LEU A 229 -24.34 1.93 -15.44
N PRO A 230 -25.34 1.32 -14.83
CA PRO A 230 -26.51 2.01 -14.32
C PRO A 230 -26.15 2.89 -13.13
N ALA A 231 -26.80 4.05 -12.98
CA ALA A 231 -26.72 4.86 -11.79
C ALA A 231 -27.32 4.13 -10.59
N GLY A 232 -26.87 4.50 -9.37
CA GLY A 232 -27.41 3.93 -8.14
C GLY A 232 -26.78 2.60 -7.70
N VAL A 233 -25.83 2.05 -8.44
CA VAL A 233 -25.06 0.86 -7.99
C VAL A 233 -24.35 1.19 -6.68
N PRO A 234 -24.51 0.39 -5.61
CA PRO A 234 -23.86 0.66 -4.32
C PRO A 234 -22.35 0.52 -4.39
N VAL A 235 -21.66 1.43 -3.71
CA VAL A 235 -20.20 1.44 -3.55
C VAL A 235 -19.88 1.29 -2.06
N VAL A 236 -19.16 0.23 -1.69
CA VAL A 236 -18.80 -0.06 -0.29
C VAL A 236 -17.53 0.69 0.14
N GLY A 237 -17.24 0.68 1.45
CA GLY A 237 -16.03 1.24 2.05
C GLY A 237 -14.74 0.71 1.41
N GLY A 238 -14.71 -0.57 1.04
CA GLY A 238 -13.53 -1.20 0.46
C GLY A 238 -12.44 -1.50 1.47
N GLY A 239 -11.19 -1.49 1.06
CA GLY A 239 -10.05 -1.77 1.94
C GLY A 239 -8.73 -1.24 1.38
N GLY A 240 -7.78 -0.91 2.26
CA GLY A 240 -6.38 -0.79 1.86
C GLY A 240 -5.91 -2.09 1.21
N ASP A 241 -4.98 -2.00 0.25
CA ASP A 241 -4.56 -3.14 -0.60
C ASP A 241 -4.18 -4.39 0.21
N GLN A 242 -3.49 -4.22 1.34
CA GLN A 242 -3.06 -5.34 2.20
C GLN A 242 -4.25 -6.02 2.88
N ALA A 243 -5.22 -5.24 3.40
CA ALA A 243 -6.41 -5.78 4.05
C ALA A 243 -7.37 -6.42 3.02
N ALA A 244 -7.53 -5.82 1.84
CA ALA A 244 -8.32 -6.37 0.74
C ALA A 244 -7.71 -7.67 0.20
N SER A 245 -6.37 -7.71 0.04
CA SER A 245 -5.64 -8.93 -0.34
C SER A 245 -5.82 -10.03 0.70
N ALA A 246 -5.80 -9.70 1.99
CA ALA A 246 -6.04 -10.67 3.06
C ALA A 246 -7.43 -11.31 2.95
N ILE A 247 -8.48 -10.52 2.70
CA ILE A 247 -9.84 -11.05 2.44
C ILE A 247 -9.83 -12.02 1.26
N GLY A 248 -9.23 -11.60 0.13
CA GLY A 248 -9.17 -12.41 -1.09
C GLY A 248 -8.41 -13.73 -0.92
N ASN A 249 -7.48 -13.80 0.02
CA ASN A 249 -6.71 -15.00 0.37
C ASN A 249 -7.28 -15.77 1.58
N GLY A 250 -8.43 -15.38 2.11
CA GLY A 250 -9.08 -16.06 3.23
C GLY A 250 -8.39 -15.86 4.59
N ILE A 251 -7.58 -14.80 4.74
CA ILE A 251 -6.90 -14.48 6.00
C ILE A 251 -7.83 -13.62 6.85
N VAL A 252 -8.87 -14.25 7.34
CA VAL A 252 -9.99 -13.61 8.06
C VAL A 252 -10.16 -14.15 9.48
N SER A 253 -9.28 -15.03 9.90
CA SER A 253 -9.32 -15.68 11.21
C SER A 253 -7.91 -15.96 11.74
N ARG A 254 -7.79 -16.19 13.03
CA ARG A 254 -6.54 -16.52 13.72
C ARG A 254 -5.89 -17.78 13.17
N GLY A 255 -4.55 -17.78 13.10
CA GLY A 255 -3.75 -18.94 12.70
C GLY A 255 -3.37 -18.97 11.23
N THR A 256 -3.93 -18.11 10.40
CA THR A 256 -3.53 -17.96 9.00
C THR A 256 -2.75 -16.65 8.82
N ILE A 257 -1.60 -16.75 8.15
CA ILE A 257 -0.75 -15.60 7.80
C ILE A 257 -0.54 -15.55 6.29
N SER A 258 -0.25 -14.38 5.76
CA SER A 258 0.27 -14.19 4.42
C SER A 258 1.72 -13.78 4.48
N ALA A 259 2.54 -14.36 3.61
CA ALA A 259 3.88 -13.89 3.31
C ALA A 259 3.96 -13.64 1.80
N THR A 260 4.03 -12.37 1.41
CA THR A 260 4.19 -11.98 0.01
C THR A 260 5.63 -11.55 -0.23
N MET A 261 6.19 -11.99 -1.34
CA MET A 261 7.55 -11.66 -1.75
C MET A 261 7.55 -11.13 -3.19
N GLY A 262 7.66 -9.83 -3.30
CA GLY A 262 7.93 -9.12 -4.53
C GLY A 262 9.30 -8.43 -4.44
N THR A 263 9.46 -7.22 -4.96
CA THR A 263 10.63 -6.37 -4.70
C THR A 263 10.80 -6.16 -3.20
N SER A 264 9.74 -5.79 -2.49
CA SER A 264 9.62 -5.80 -1.03
C SER A 264 8.97 -7.10 -0.54
N GLY A 265 9.03 -7.36 0.76
CA GLY A 265 8.34 -8.46 1.40
C GLY A 265 7.37 -7.96 2.46
N VAL A 266 6.18 -8.58 2.55
CA VAL A 266 5.19 -8.26 3.58
C VAL A 266 4.74 -9.56 4.25
N VAL A 267 4.80 -9.56 5.58
CA VAL A 267 4.15 -10.60 6.40
C VAL A 267 2.95 -9.97 7.07
N PHE A 268 1.78 -10.57 6.87
CA PHE A 268 0.49 -10.10 7.38
C PHE A 268 -0.17 -11.19 8.23
N ALA A 269 -0.68 -10.84 9.39
CA ALA A 269 -1.37 -11.75 10.29
C ALA A 269 -2.66 -11.13 10.83
N HIS A 270 -3.77 -11.87 10.72
CA HIS A 270 -5.05 -11.51 11.33
C HIS A 270 -4.96 -11.50 12.85
N SER A 271 -5.64 -10.57 13.49
CA SER A 271 -5.80 -10.50 14.94
C SER A 271 -7.24 -10.19 15.35
N ASP A 272 -7.73 -10.93 16.36
CA ASP A 272 -9.05 -10.69 16.94
C ASP A 272 -9.08 -9.49 17.88
N GLU A 273 -7.92 -9.05 18.33
CA GLU A 273 -7.72 -7.93 19.26
C GLU A 273 -6.62 -7.00 18.73
N VAL A 274 -6.64 -5.74 19.14
CA VAL A 274 -5.58 -4.83 18.80
C VAL A 274 -4.26 -5.25 19.47
N GLN A 275 -3.22 -5.45 18.65
CA GLN A 275 -1.88 -5.83 19.11
C GLN A 275 -0.94 -4.66 18.85
N ILE A 276 -0.54 -3.93 19.88
CA ILE A 276 0.34 -2.78 19.76
C ILE A 276 1.76 -3.18 20.15
N ASP A 277 2.71 -3.03 19.24
CA ASP A 277 4.13 -3.15 19.56
C ASP A 277 4.64 -1.80 20.06
N ALA A 278 4.93 -1.70 21.36
CA ALA A 278 5.43 -0.48 22.00
C ALA A 278 6.76 0.02 21.38
N GLY A 279 7.55 -0.88 20.79
CA GLY A 279 8.77 -0.53 20.06
C GLY A 279 8.52 0.01 18.65
N GLY A 280 7.30 -0.10 18.12
CA GLY A 280 6.93 0.35 16.78
C GLY A 280 7.69 -0.39 15.66
N ARG A 281 8.03 -1.67 15.87
CA ARG A 281 8.77 -2.51 14.91
C ARG A 281 7.86 -3.14 13.86
N ILE A 282 6.57 -3.32 14.21
CA ILE A 282 5.53 -3.82 13.31
C ILE A 282 4.38 -2.83 13.26
N HIS A 283 3.60 -2.90 12.19
CA HIS A 283 2.40 -2.08 12.02
C HIS A 283 1.18 -2.80 12.59
N THR A 284 0.28 -2.02 13.20
CA THR A 284 -1.04 -2.48 13.64
C THR A 284 -2.10 -1.61 12.97
N PHE A 285 -3.01 -2.25 12.25
CA PHE A 285 -4.11 -1.58 11.53
C PHE A 285 -5.43 -2.29 11.77
N CYS A 286 -6.55 -1.61 11.53
CA CYS A 286 -7.85 -2.25 11.42
C CYS A 286 -7.85 -3.21 10.22
N HIS A 287 -8.46 -4.38 10.39
CA HIS A 287 -8.72 -5.29 9.28
C HIS A 287 -9.97 -4.86 8.51
N ALA A 288 -10.10 -5.27 7.23
CA ALA A 288 -11.32 -5.11 6.46
C ALA A 288 -12.47 -6.03 6.96
N VAL A 289 -12.21 -6.94 7.86
CA VAL A 289 -13.24 -7.65 8.63
C VAL A 289 -13.65 -6.79 9.82
N ARG A 290 -14.95 -6.51 9.95
CA ARG A 290 -15.51 -5.66 11.01
C ARG A 290 -15.07 -6.12 12.40
N GLY A 291 -14.63 -5.18 13.23
CA GLY A 291 -14.22 -5.44 14.62
C GLY A 291 -12.96 -6.33 14.74
N LYS A 292 -12.17 -6.44 13.66
CA LYS A 292 -10.89 -7.18 13.64
C LYS A 292 -9.74 -6.25 13.27
N TRP A 293 -8.54 -6.72 13.57
CA TRP A 293 -7.28 -6.01 13.31
C TRP A 293 -6.31 -6.92 12.55
N HIS A 294 -5.22 -6.36 12.14
CA HIS A 294 -4.08 -7.12 11.65
C HIS A 294 -2.77 -6.49 12.10
N VAL A 295 -1.76 -7.30 12.17
CA VAL A 295 -0.38 -6.85 12.31
C VAL A 295 0.38 -7.19 11.05
N MET A 296 1.31 -6.31 10.65
CA MET A 296 2.16 -6.58 9.50
C MET A 296 3.56 -6.04 9.69
N GLY A 297 4.52 -6.74 9.07
CA GLY A 297 5.89 -6.28 8.87
C GLY A 297 6.17 -6.13 7.39
N CYS A 298 6.90 -5.08 7.03
CA CYS A 298 7.30 -4.83 5.65
C CYS A 298 8.81 -4.65 5.59
N VAL A 299 9.50 -5.54 4.85
CA VAL A 299 10.92 -5.40 4.51
C VAL A 299 11.04 -4.75 3.14
N LEU A 300 11.92 -3.75 2.99
CA LEU A 300 11.97 -2.94 1.78
C LEU A 300 12.63 -3.64 0.60
N SER A 301 13.50 -4.62 0.85
CA SER A 301 14.26 -5.30 -0.18
C SER A 301 14.28 -6.81 0.03
N ALA A 302 13.21 -7.50 -0.39
CA ALA A 302 13.09 -8.95 -0.38
C ALA A 302 13.59 -9.56 -1.71
N GLY A 303 12.71 -9.92 -2.62
CA GLY A 303 13.09 -10.40 -3.95
C GLY A 303 13.90 -9.37 -4.75
N GLY A 304 13.74 -8.07 -4.44
CA GLY A 304 14.58 -7.00 -4.95
C GLY A 304 16.06 -7.17 -4.64
N SER A 305 16.43 -7.75 -3.49
CA SER A 305 17.82 -8.09 -3.15
C SER A 305 18.41 -9.12 -4.11
N PHE A 306 17.65 -10.17 -4.45
CA PHE A 306 18.12 -11.19 -5.38
C PHE A 306 18.13 -10.67 -6.83
N GLN A 307 17.18 -9.79 -7.20
CA GLN A 307 17.21 -9.08 -8.47
C GLN A 307 18.45 -8.18 -8.59
N TRP A 308 18.76 -7.42 -7.53
CA TRP A 308 19.98 -6.61 -7.46
C TRP A 308 21.23 -7.49 -7.60
N TYR A 309 21.30 -8.61 -6.88
CA TYR A 309 22.42 -9.55 -6.99
C TYR A 309 22.59 -10.07 -8.43
N ARG A 310 21.50 -10.51 -9.09
CA ARG A 310 21.50 -10.91 -10.49
C ARG A 310 22.08 -9.81 -11.39
N ASN A 311 21.62 -8.57 -11.19
CA ASN A 311 22.02 -7.46 -12.07
C ASN A 311 23.46 -7.01 -11.86
N GLN A 312 23.99 -7.11 -10.63
CA GLN A 312 25.34 -6.62 -10.29
C GLN A 312 26.41 -7.72 -10.37
N PHE A 313 26.07 -8.97 -10.08
CA PHE A 313 27.02 -10.07 -9.93
C PHE A 313 26.69 -11.30 -10.80
N GLY A 314 25.51 -11.36 -11.40
CA GLY A 314 24.98 -12.51 -12.14
C GLY A 314 25.10 -12.40 -13.65
N GLN A 315 26.04 -11.62 -14.21
CA GLN A 315 26.16 -11.40 -15.67
C GLN A 315 26.48 -12.67 -16.44
N ALA A 316 27.36 -13.52 -15.88
CA ALA A 316 27.75 -14.79 -16.52
C ALA A 316 26.54 -15.74 -16.60
N GLU A 317 25.78 -15.86 -15.50
CA GLU A 317 24.58 -16.68 -15.45
C GLU A 317 23.49 -16.13 -16.36
N SER A 318 23.32 -14.80 -16.41
CA SER A 318 22.35 -14.15 -17.30
C SER A 318 22.68 -14.38 -18.76
N SER A 319 23.96 -14.31 -19.14
CA SER A 319 24.43 -14.60 -20.52
C SER A 319 24.25 -16.08 -20.89
N ALA A 320 24.58 -16.99 -19.96
CA ALA A 320 24.39 -18.43 -20.16
C ALA A 320 22.89 -18.78 -20.28
N ALA A 321 22.06 -18.23 -19.43
CA ALA A 321 20.61 -18.42 -19.45
C ALA A 321 20.00 -17.96 -20.78
N ALA A 322 20.41 -16.78 -21.29
CA ALA A 322 19.98 -16.28 -22.60
C ALA A 322 20.35 -17.22 -23.74
N ALA A 323 21.59 -17.78 -23.73
CA ALA A 323 22.05 -18.76 -24.72
C ALA A 323 21.27 -20.08 -24.63
N MET A 324 20.82 -20.47 -23.43
CA MET A 324 20.09 -21.72 -23.18
C MET A 324 18.56 -21.55 -23.34
N GLY A 325 18.04 -20.32 -23.44
CA GLY A 325 16.62 -20.04 -23.50
C GLY A 325 15.88 -20.32 -22.16
N VAL A 326 16.56 -20.16 -21.01
CA VAL A 326 16.01 -20.38 -19.66
C VAL A 326 16.04 -19.08 -18.86
N ASP A 327 15.31 -19.07 -17.73
CA ASP A 327 15.33 -17.93 -16.81
C ASP A 327 16.68 -17.85 -16.07
N PRO A 328 17.35 -16.68 -16.00
CA PRO A 328 18.62 -16.51 -15.28
C PRO A 328 18.50 -16.88 -13.79
N TYR A 329 17.35 -16.72 -13.17
CA TYR A 329 17.12 -17.14 -11.79
C TYR A 329 17.22 -18.66 -11.61
N GLU A 330 16.92 -19.46 -12.63
CA GLU A 330 17.10 -20.91 -12.57
C GLU A 330 18.58 -21.29 -12.38
N LEU A 331 19.48 -20.62 -13.07
CA LEU A 331 20.93 -20.85 -12.92
C LEU A 331 21.45 -20.32 -11.59
N LEU A 332 21.01 -19.14 -11.17
CA LEU A 332 21.43 -18.53 -9.91
C LEU A 332 20.94 -19.34 -8.68
N THR A 333 19.73 -19.87 -8.71
CA THR A 333 19.21 -20.72 -7.62
C THR A 333 19.91 -22.07 -7.57
N LYS A 334 20.22 -22.68 -8.73
CA LYS A 334 21.05 -23.89 -8.81
C LYS A 334 22.46 -23.63 -8.25
N GLN A 335 23.04 -22.47 -8.54
CA GLN A 335 24.33 -22.08 -7.99
C GLN A 335 24.27 -21.91 -6.47
N ALA A 336 23.25 -21.21 -5.96
CA ALA A 336 23.04 -21.03 -4.52
C ALA A 336 22.88 -22.37 -3.78
N ALA A 337 22.23 -23.35 -4.40
CA ALA A 337 22.04 -24.69 -3.84
C ALA A 337 23.35 -25.46 -3.57
N ASN A 338 24.46 -25.06 -4.18
CA ASN A 338 25.79 -25.66 -3.92
C ASN A 338 26.42 -25.21 -2.58
N ALA A 339 25.90 -24.16 -1.95
CA ALA A 339 26.31 -23.75 -0.61
C ALA A 339 25.36 -24.38 0.44
N PRO A 340 25.83 -24.75 1.64
CA PRO A 340 24.96 -25.24 2.70
C PRO A 340 24.07 -24.12 3.28
N ALA A 341 23.00 -24.52 3.98
CA ALA A 341 22.15 -23.58 4.72
C ALA A 341 22.97 -22.80 5.74
N GLY A 342 22.68 -21.48 5.85
CA GLY A 342 23.45 -20.54 6.65
C GLY A 342 24.74 -20.08 5.98
N SER A 343 24.97 -20.45 4.68
CA SER A 343 26.07 -19.97 3.84
C SER A 343 27.44 -20.01 4.54
N GLU A 344 27.69 -21.01 5.40
CA GLU A 344 28.89 -21.16 6.25
C GLU A 344 29.21 -19.91 7.10
N GLY A 345 28.19 -19.18 7.55
CA GLY A 345 28.33 -17.98 8.37
C GLY A 345 28.50 -16.67 7.59
N LEU A 346 28.27 -16.70 6.28
CA LEU A 346 28.17 -15.49 5.48
C LEU A 346 26.73 -14.97 5.53
N PHE A 347 26.51 -13.82 6.17
CA PHE A 347 25.21 -13.17 6.26
C PHE A 347 25.12 -11.99 5.29
N PHE A 348 23.98 -11.86 4.65
CA PHE A 348 23.61 -10.67 3.89
C PHE A 348 22.59 -9.85 4.62
N LEU A 349 22.83 -8.56 4.78
CA LEU A 349 21.88 -7.58 5.32
C LEU A 349 21.19 -6.90 4.14
N PRO A 350 19.86 -7.09 3.95
CA PRO A 350 19.15 -6.68 2.74
C PRO A 350 18.78 -5.20 2.69
N TYR A 351 19.38 -4.34 3.49
CA TYR A 351 19.01 -2.95 3.68
C TYR A 351 19.48 -2.02 2.55
N LEU A 352 19.29 -2.44 1.30
CA LEU A 352 19.80 -1.72 0.11
C LEU A 352 19.23 -0.31 -0.05
N THR A 353 18.03 -0.06 0.47
CA THR A 353 17.30 1.22 0.36
C THR A 353 16.83 1.74 1.72
N GLY A 354 17.52 1.41 2.80
CA GLY A 354 17.03 1.56 4.15
C GLY A 354 16.18 0.38 4.58
N GLU A 355 15.55 0.45 5.74
CA GLU A 355 14.65 -0.60 6.23
C GLU A 355 13.48 -0.01 7.02
N ARG A 356 12.37 -0.75 7.04
CA ARG A 356 11.15 -0.42 7.77
C ARG A 356 10.91 -1.37 8.94
N THR A 357 10.89 -2.67 8.69
CA THR A 357 10.66 -3.72 9.69
C THR A 357 11.81 -4.71 9.69
N PRO A 358 12.41 -5.07 10.83
CA PRO A 358 12.10 -4.63 12.20
C PRO A 358 12.84 -3.34 12.63
N HIS A 359 13.67 -2.76 11.78
CA HIS A 359 14.52 -1.61 12.05
C HIS A 359 14.09 -0.41 11.20
N ALA A 360 13.26 0.48 11.73
CA ALA A 360 12.84 1.69 11.03
C ALA A 360 14.01 2.68 10.90
N ASP A 361 14.92 2.40 9.96
CA ASP A 361 16.10 3.22 9.68
C ASP A 361 16.25 3.45 8.17
N PRO A 362 15.92 4.66 7.67
CA PRO A 362 16.07 4.99 6.25
C PRO A 362 17.55 5.09 5.82
N ASN A 363 18.50 5.17 6.78
CA ASN A 363 19.92 5.24 6.52
C ASN A 363 20.64 3.89 6.59
N ALA A 364 19.95 2.81 6.98
CA ALA A 364 20.50 1.47 6.92
C ALA A 364 20.95 1.13 5.48
N ARG A 365 22.04 0.36 5.36
CA ARG A 365 22.57 -0.06 4.06
C ARG A 365 22.88 -1.55 4.05
N GLY A 366 22.78 -2.14 2.84
CA GLY A 366 23.12 -3.54 2.63
C GLY A 366 24.59 -3.83 2.92
N ALA A 367 24.87 -5.00 3.47
CA ALA A 367 26.23 -5.45 3.77
C ALA A 367 26.32 -6.98 3.74
N TRP A 368 27.53 -7.50 3.49
CA TRP A 368 27.90 -8.87 3.83
C TRP A 368 28.76 -8.89 5.07
N VAL A 369 28.42 -9.75 6.01
CA VAL A 369 29.12 -9.95 7.27
C VAL A 369 29.58 -11.40 7.39
N GLY A 370 30.79 -11.63 7.92
CA GLY A 370 31.33 -12.96 8.09
C GLY A 370 32.13 -13.51 6.91
N MET A 371 32.51 -12.68 5.94
CA MET A 371 33.32 -13.10 4.79
C MET A 371 34.64 -13.72 5.20
N SER A 372 35.02 -14.82 4.54
CA SER A 372 36.31 -15.48 4.65
C SER A 372 36.76 -16.00 3.28
N LEU A 373 38.00 -16.47 3.16
CA LEU A 373 38.57 -17.04 1.93
C LEU A 373 37.83 -18.32 1.45
N ARG A 374 36.98 -18.90 2.29
CA ARG A 374 36.20 -20.11 1.97
C ARG A 374 34.96 -19.81 1.14
N HIS A 375 34.46 -18.58 1.21
CA HIS A 375 33.20 -18.21 0.57
C HIS A 375 33.40 -17.94 -0.92
N GLY A 376 32.81 -18.81 -1.74
CA GLY A 376 32.69 -18.62 -3.18
C GLY A 376 31.33 -18.05 -3.58
N LYS A 377 31.14 -17.85 -4.89
CA LYS A 377 29.94 -17.22 -5.47
C LYS A 377 28.61 -17.88 -5.05
N SER A 378 28.62 -19.22 -4.84
CA SER A 378 27.45 -19.95 -4.33
C SER A 378 27.00 -19.47 -2.93
N HIS A 379 27.96 -19.20 -2.06
CA HIS A 379 27.69 -18.69 -0.72
C HIS A 379 27.09 -17.28 -0.78
N PHE A 380 27.63 -16.41 -1.64
CA PHE A 380 27.06 -15.06 -1.85
C PHE A 380 25.63 -15.11 -2.38
N ALA A 381 25.39 -15.93 -3.43
CA ALA A 381 24.04 -16.09 -3.98
C ALA A 381 23.04 -16.60 -2.92
N ARG A 382 23.46 -17.60 -2.14
CA ARG A 382 22.63 -18.19 -1.08
C ARG A 382 22.39 -17.22 0.07
N SER A 383 23.42 -16.52 0.55
CA SER A 383 23.29 -15.56 1.64
C SER A 383 22.33 -14.42 1.31
N VAL A 384 22.28 -13.97 0.05
CA VAL A 384 21.30 -12.96 -0.41
C VAL A 384 19.87 -13.50 -0.33
N MET A 385 19.64 -14.76 -0.73
CA MET A 385 18.32 -15.39 -0.59
C MET A 385 17.93 -15.56 0.87
N GLU A 386 18.85 -16.02 1.73
CA GLU A 386 18.62 -16.23 3.16
C GLU A 386 18.43 -14.92 3.92
N GLY A 387 19.18 -13.87 3.56
CA GLY A 387 19.05 -12.55 4.20
C GLY A 387 17.77 -11.82 3.84
N ALA A 388 17.15 -12.17 2.71
CA ALA A 388 15.90 -11.57 2.23
C ALA A 388 14.65 -12.29 2.75
N THR A 389 14.79 -13.45 3.41
CA THR A 389 13.69 -14.28 3.93
C THR A 389 13.66 -14.32 5.44
#